data_44f389392170fe8ebc1bafbed4febe3a
#
_entry.id   44f389392170fe8ebc1bafbed4febe3a
#
_cell.length_a   1.000
_cell.length_b   1.000
_cell.length_c   1.000
_cell.angle_alpha   90.00
_cell.angle_beta   90.00
_cell.angle_gamma   90.00
#
_symmetry.space_group_name_H-M   'P 1'
#
loop_
_entity.id
_entity.type
_entity.pdbx_description
1 polymer ?
#
loop_
_entity_poly.entity_id
_entity_poly.type
_entity_poly.pdbx_seq_one_letter_code
_entity_poly.pdbx_strand_id
1 'polypeptide(L)'
;MISARRWVVRGRVQGVGYRYFVRLQAERLSLTGWVENKTDGSVETFAQGVIEDVERLEAALWKGPRQADVRKVEAFDAAAESGSDEFEIR
;
A
#
# COMPACT_ATOMS: atom_id res chain seq x y z
N MET A 1 -18.15 -5.80 2.43
CA MET A 1 -17.65 -5.43 3.78
C MET A 1 -16.46 -4.49 3.62
N ILE A 2 -16.45 -3.43 4.38
CA ILE A 2 -15.36 -2.45 4.38
C ILE A 2 -14.30 -2.89 5.37
N SER A 3 -13.04 -2.80 4.97
CA SER A 3 -11.90 -3.20 5.78
C SER A 3 -10.81 -2.15 5.66
N ALA A 4 -9.97 -2.08 6.68
CA ALA A 4 -8.78 -1.22 6.67
C ALA A 4 -7.57 -2.05 7.09
N ARG A 5 -6.44 -1.82 6.43
CA ARG A 5 -5.23 -2.59 6.69
C ARG A 5 -4.00 -1.70 6.46
N ARG A 6 -2.98 -1.96 7.23
CA ARG A 6 -1.69 -1.27 7.08
C ARG A 6 -0.62 -2.31 6.79
N TRP A 7 0.34 -1.94 5.96
CA TRP A 7 1.45 -2.85 5.61
C TRP A 7 2.77 -2.12 5.73
N VAL A 8 3.81 -2.90 6.06
CA VAL A 8 5.19 -2.46 5.98
C VAL A 8 5.88 -3.36 4.98
N VAL A 9 6.44 -2.77 3.92
CA VAL A 9 7.05 -3.47 2.80
C VAL A 9 8.55 -3.29 2.88
N ARG A 10 9.29 -4.40 2.85
CA ARG A 10 10.75 -4.41 2.98
C ARG A 10 11.39 -5.03 1.76
N GLY A 11 12.61 -4.59 1.48
CA GLY A 11 13.38 -5.02 0.33
C GLY A 11 13.88 -3.82 -0.44
N ARG A 12 14.13 -3.99 -1.73
CA ARG A 12 14.48 -2.87 -2.59
C ARG A 12 13.18 -2.22 -3.08
N VAL A 13 12.67 -1.27 -2.28
CA VAL A 13 11.36 -0.68 -2.51
C VAL A 13 11.38 0.86 -2.57
N GLN A 14 12.51 1.49 -2.24
CA GLN A 14 12.66 2.93 -2.37
C GLN A 14 13.52 3.24 -3.59
N GLY A 15 13.22 4.36 -4.28
CA GLY A 15 13.95 4.78 -5.45
C GLY A 15 13.65 3.96 -6.70
N VAL A 16 12.55 3.19 -6.70
CA VAL A 16 12.19 2.30 -7.80
C VAL A 16 10.76 2.54 -8.29
N GLY A 17 10.13 3.66 -7.87
CA GLY A 17 8.76 3.99 -8.28
C GLY A 17 7.70 3.21 -7.52
N TYR A 18 8.04 2.68 -6.35
CA TYR A 18 7.12 1.83 -5.58
C TYR A 18 5.89 2.60 -5.09
N ARG A 19 6.07 3.81 -4.55
CA ARG A 19 4.94 4.61 -4.05
C ARG A 19 3.95 4.94 -5.15
N TYR A 20 4.44 5.29 -6.35
CA TYR A 20 3.58 5.58 -7.49
C TYR A 20 2.82 4.32 -7.93
N PHE A 21 3.52 3.19 -7.97
CA PHE A 21 2.91 1.88 -8.27
C PHE A 21 1.75 1.58 -7.31
N VAL A 22 1.98 1.76 -6.00
CA VAL A 22 0.94 1.49 -4.99
C VAL A 22 -0.27 2.39 -5.21
N ARG A 23 -0.04 3.68 -5.44
CA ARG A 23 -1.16 4.61 -5.68
C ARG A 23 -1.97 4.20 -6.90
N LEU A 24 -1.33 3.83 -8.00
CA LEU A 24 -2.03 3.37 -9.20
C LEU A 24 -2.89 2.15 -8.91
N GLN A 25 -2.34 1.17 -8.20
CA GLN A 25 -3.09 -0.04 -7.86
C GLN A 25 -4.27 0.29 -6.96
N ALA A 26 -4.05 1.12 -5.95
CA ALA A 26 -5.11 1.50 -5.01
C ALA A 26 -6.24 2.26 -5.73
N GLU A 27 -5.90 3.18 -6.63
CA GLU A 27 -6.90 3.93 -7.39
C GLU A 27 -7.72 3.02 -8.29
N ARG A 28 -7.09 2.06 -8.94
CA ARG A 28 -7.81 1.08 -9.78
C ARG A 28 -8.78 0.24 -8.97
N LEU A 29 -8.48 0.01 -7.70
CA LEU A 29 -9.30 -0.77 -6.80
C LEU A 29 -10.27 0.10 -5.99
N SER A 30 -10.32 1.40 -6.26
CA SER A 30 -11.17 2.36 -5.55
C SER A 30 -10.91 2.38 -4.05
N LEU A 31 -9.66 2.18 -3.66
CA LEU A 31 -9.24 2.25 -2.25
C LEU A 31 -8.77 3.66 -1.92
N THR A 32 -8.98 4.07 -0.67
CA THR A 32 -8.40 5.30 -0.14
C THR A 32 -7.31 4.95 0.86
N GLY A 33 -6.41 5.88 1.11
CA GLY A 33 -5.31 5.66 2.04
C GLY A 33 -4.09 6.47 1.68
N TRP A 34 -2.92 5.91 1.97
CA TRP A 34 -1.66 6.62 1.75
C TRP A 34 -0.49 5.63 1.66
N VAL A 35 0.62 6.11 1.11
CA VAL A 35 1.88 5.37 1.02
C VAL A 35 3.03 6.33 1.28
N GLU A 36 4.01 5.89 2.06
CA GLU A 36 5.17 6.72 2.39
C GLU A 36 6.45 5.91 2.53
N ASN A 37 7.59 6.53 2.21
CA ASN A 37 8.90 5.97 2.49
C ASN A 37 9.25 6.20 3.95
N LYS A 38 9.82 5.18 4.60
CA LYS A 38 10.31 5.29 5.97
C LYS A 38 11.83 5.45 5.97
N THR A 39 12.36 5.96 7.08
CA THR A 39 13.80 6.22 7.20
C THR A 39 14.62 4.93 7.24
N ASP A 40 14.01 3.81 7.60
CA ASP A 40 14.71 2.51 7.65
C ASP A 40 14.79 1.82 6.29
N GLY A 41 14.34 2.48 5.21
CA GLY A 41 14.35 1.91 3.86
C GLY A 41 13.06 1.18 3.49
N SER A 42 12.15 0.97 4.43
CA SER A 42 10.87 0.34 4.13
C SER A 42 9.87 1.34 3.54
N VAL A 43 8.78 0.80 3.01
CA VAL A 43 7.63 1.59 2.58
C VAL A 43 6.45 1.18 3.45
N GLU A 44 5.77 2.15 4.03
CA GLU A 44 4.56 1.91 4.79
C GLU A 44 3.36 2.38 3.98
N THR A 45 2.28 1.59 3.98
CA THR A 45 1.06 1.97 3.28
C THR A 45 -0.16 1.53 4.08
N PHE A 46 -1.21 2.33 3.94
CA PHE A 46 -2.51 2.09 4.56
C PHE A 46 -3.56 2.16 3.46
N ALA A 47 -4.54 1.26 3.49
CA ALA A 47 -5.64 1.30 2.55
C ALA A 47 -6.92 0.80 3.21
N GLN A 48 -8.03 1.35 2.75
CA GLN A 48 -9.35 0.94 3.20
C GLN A 48 -10.32 0.94 2.05
N GLY A 49 -11.29 0.04 2.12
CA GLY A 49 -12.31 -0.14 1.11
C GLY A 49 -12.90 -1.54 1.23
N VAL A 50 -13.45 -2.04 0.12
CA VAL A 50 -14.02 -3.38 0.07
C VAL A 50 -12.92 -4.41 0.36
N ILE A 51 -13.21 -5.38 1.22
CA ILE A 51 -12.18 -6.31 1.70
C ILE A 51 -11.50 -7.07 0.56
N GLU A 52 -12.25 -7.49 -0.46
CA GLU A 52 -11.65 -8.19 -1.60
C GLU A 52 -10.64 -7.30 -2.33
N ASP A 53 -10.88 -6.01 -2.39
CA ASP A 53 -9.98 -5.06 -3.03
C ASP A 53 -8.76 -4.78 -2.16
N VAL A 54 -8.93 -4.75 -0.85
CA VAL A 54 -7.80 -4.64 0.09
C VAL A 54 -6.87 -5.84 -0.08
N GLU A 55 -7.44 -7.03 -0.23
CA GLU A 55 -6.65 -8.26 -0.46
C GLU A 55 -5.94 -8.23 -1.80
N ARG A 56 -6.58 -7.69 -2.84
CA ARG A 56 -5.94 -7.53 -4.16
C ARG A 56 -4.78 -6.55 -4.09
N LEU A 57 -4.91 -5.48 -3.31
CA LEU A 57 -3.79 -4.57 -3.12
C LEU A 57 -2.62 -5.27 -2.43
N GLU A 58 -2.89 -6.08 -1.41
CA GLU A 58 -1.81 -6.82 -0.74
C GLU A 58 -1.06 -7.72 -1.72
N ALA A 59 -1.77 -8.42 -2.60
CA ALA A 59 -1.13 -9.25 -3.62
C ALA A 59 -0.24 -8.39 -4.54
N ALA A 60 -0.71 -7.19 -4.90
CA ALA A 60 0.07 -6.27 -5.72
C ALA A 60 1.32 -5.77 -5.01
N LEU A 61 1.24 -5.56 -3.69
CA LEU A 61 2.40 -5.12 -2.89
C LEU A 61 3.53 -6.14 -2.96
N TRP A 62 3.22 -7.42 -2.90
CA TRP A 62 4.21 -8.49 -3.02
C TRP A 62 4.89 -8.50 -4.38
N LYS A 63 4.16 -8.14 -5.42
CA LYS A 63 4.71 -8.10 -6.76
C LYS A 63 5.60 -6.89 -6.98
N GLY A 64 5.11 -5.71 -6.65
CA GLY A 64 5.82 -4.45 -6.86
C GLY A 64 6.01 -4.10 -8.33
N PRO A 65 6.59 -2.93 -8.63
CA PRO A 65 6.95 -2.56 -9.99
C PRO A 65 8.20 -3.33 -10.44
N ARG A 66 8.52 -3.22 -11.74
CA ARG A 66 9.58 -4.02 -12.37
C ARG A 66 10.93 -3.94 -11.65
N GLN A 67 11.30 -2.75 -11.18
CA GLN A 67 12.63 -2.53 -10.58
C GLN A 67 12.68 -2.82 -9.09
N ALA A 68 11.54 -3.13 -8.48
CA ALA A 68 11.50 -3.45 -7.06
C ALA A 68 11.89 -4.91 -6.81
N ASP A 69 12.42 -5.15 -5.61
CA ASP A 69 12.68 -6.50 -5.11
C ASP A 69 12.03 -6.58 -3.74
N VAL A 70 10.80 -7.05 -3.70
CA VAL A 70 10.01 -7.13 -2.46
C VAL A 70 10.40 -8.41 -1.74
N ARG A 71 10.92 -8.25 -0.53
CA ARG A 71 11.37 -9.37 0.28
C ARG A 71 10.39 -9.74 1.36
N LYS A 72 9.64 -8.77 1.87
CA LYS A 72 8.68 -9.01 2.94
C LYS A 72 7.56 -7.99 2.89
N VAL A 73 6.34 -8.45 3.12
CA VAL A 73 5.18 -7.59 3.32
C VAL A 73 4.56 -8.01 4.66
N GLU A 74 4.62 -7.11 5.63
CA GLU A 74 4.03 -7.35 6.95
C GLU A 74 2.68 -6.65 6.99
N ALA A 75 1.62 -7.38 7.31
CA ALA A 75 0.27 -6.86 7.33
C ALA A 75 -0.22 -6.69 8.77
N PHE A 76 -0.91 -5.58 9.01
CA PHE A 76 -1.46 -5.25 10.32
C PHE A 76 -2.91 -4.80 10.13
N ASP A 77 -3.78 -5.25 11.02
CA ASP A 77 -5.13 -4.70 11.06
C ASP A 77 -5.05 -3.22 11.44
N ALA A 78 -5.97 -2.44 10.89
CA ALA A 78 -5.99 -1.00 11.13
C ALA A 78 -7.43 -0.54 11.28
N ALA A 79 -7.60 0.57 12.00
CA ALA A 79 -8.89 1.24 12.09
C ALA A 79 -9.12 2.07 10.83
N ALA A 80 -10.38 2.13 10.39
CA ALA A 80 -10.74 3.00 9.26
C ALA A 80 -10.45 4.45 9.61
N GLU A 81 -9.93 5.20 8.63
CA GLU A 81 -9.67 6.63 8.76
C GLU A 81 -10.74 7.39 8.00
N SER A 82 -11.26 8.46 8.60
CA SER A 82 -12.24 9.31 7.95
C SER A 82 -11.56 10.55 7.37
N GLY A 83 -12.27 11.23 6.47
CA GLY A 83 -11.83 12.54 5.97
C GLY A 83 -10.99 12.49 4.71
N SER A 84 -10.65 11.33 4.18
CA SER A 84 -9.92 11.22 2.92
C SER A 84 -10.74 10.38 1.94
N ASP A 85 -10.91 10.91 0.72
CA ASP A 85 -11.54 10.20 -0.38
C ASP A 85 -10.53 9.91 -1.50
N GLU A 86 -9.23 10.04 -1.20
CA GLU A 86 -8.16 9.87 -2.17
C GLU A 86 -7.11 8.89 -1.63
N PHE A 87 -6.21 8.49 -2.52
CA PHE A 87 -5.00 7.77 -2.14
C PHE A 87 -3.80 8.71 -2.30
N GLU A 88 -3.10 8.95 -1.20
CA GLU A 88 -2.03 9.95 -1.13
C GLU A 88 -0.65 9.31 -1.17
N ILE A 89 0.27 9.96 -1.88
CA ILE A 89 1.70 9.69 -1.74
C ILE A 89 2.25 10.68 -0.73
N ARG A 90 2.85 10.18 0.32
CA ARG A 90 3.46 11.00 1.36
C ARG A 90 4.98 10.97 1.31
#